data_1c11074d0b60b6277c1b52e117203d04
#
_entry.id   1c11074d0b60b6277c1b52e117203d04
#
_cell.length_a   1.000
_cell.length_b   1.000
_cell.length_c   1.000
_cell.angle_alpha   90.00
_cell.angle_beta   90.00
_cell.angle_gamma   90.00
#
_symmetry.space_group_name_H-M   'P 1'
#
loop_
_entity.id
_entity.type
_entity.pdbx_description
1 polymer ?
#
loop_
_entity_poly.entity_id
_entity_poly.type
_entity_poly.pdbx_seq_one_letter_code
_entity_poly.pdbx_strand_id
1 'polypeptide(L)'
;MLKRKKQPGQTDGNVFRCLCVKSPYAGQIVDGTKTEEYRSTATRIRGKIGIIESGTGTVIGEAELYDCTKLGEWEYVWHVRRARRYAKPRPYKHPFGAVIWVKLPAA
;
A
#
# COMPACT_ATOMS: atom_id res chain seq x y z
N MET A 1 -13.99 -18.40 -23.47
CA MET A 1 -14.17 -17.15 -22.71
C MET A 1 -12.85 -16.41 -22.64
N LEU A 2 -12.85 -15.17 -23.08
CA LEU A 2 -11.63 -14.38 -23.06
C LEU A 2 -11.33 -13.90 -21.66
N LYS A 3 -10.13 -14.14 -21.22
CA LYS A 3 -9.66 -13.64 -19.94
C LYS A 3 -9.40 -12.16 -20.05
N ARG A 4 -9.98 -11.38 -19.13
CA ARG A 4 -9.78 -9.95 -19.12
C ARG A 4 -8.31 -9.65 -18.88
N LYS A 5 -7.72 -8.84 -19.75
CA LYS A 5 -6.33 -8.44 -19.61
C LYS A 5 -6.21 -7.38 -18.52
N LYS A 6 -5.36 -7.62 -17.55
CA LYS A 6 -5.12 -6.64 -16.49
C LYS A 6 -4.19 -5.55 -16.97
N GLN A 7 -4.41 -4.35 -16.48
CA GLN A 7 -3.49 -3.26 -16.71
C GLN A 7 -2.32 -3.38 -15.75
N PRO A 8 -1.10 -2.94 -16.15
CA PRO A 8 0.03 -2.95 -15.25
C PRO A 8 -0.25 -2.19 -13.96
N GLY A 9 0.13 -2.76 -12.84
CA GLY A 9 -0.04 -2.15 -11.54
C GLY A 9 -1.42 -2.28 -10.91
N GLN A 10 -2.38 -2.83 -11.62
CA GLN A 10 -3.72 -3.02 -11.08
C GLN A 10 -3.75 -4.16 -10.06
N THR A 11 -4.50 -3.95 -8.96
CA THR A 11 -4.70 -4.99 -7.96
C THR A 11 -5.62 -6.06 -8.52
N ASP A 12 -5.27 -7.32 -8.28
CA ASP A 12 -6.13 -8.46 -8.58
C ASP A 12 -7.40 -8.41 -7.76
N GLY A 13 -8.51 -8.89 -8.33
CA GLY A 13 -9.76 -9.03 -7.58
C GLY A 13 -9.62 -9.95 -6.37
N ASN A 14 -8.64 -10.88 -6.38
CA ASN A 14 -8.41 -11.84 -5.30
C ASN A 14 -7.25 -11.46 -4.38
N VAL A 15 -6.54 -10.40 -4.69
CA VAL A 15 -5.33 -10.00 -3.96
C VAL A 15 -5.43 -8.54 -3.57
N PHE A 16 -5.22 -8.29 -2.29
CA PHE A 16 -5.15 -6.97 -1.73
C PHE A 16 -3.70 -6.69 -1.34
N ARG A 17 -3.04 -5.82 -2.07
CA ARG A 17 -1.65 -5.46 -1.78
C ARG A 17 -1.61 -4.45 -0.67
N CYS A 18 -0.85 -4.77 0.38
CA CYS A 18 -0.71 -3.92 1.55
C CYS A 18 0.73 -3.46 1.68
N LEU A 19 0.91 -2.18 1.87
CA LEU A 19 2.22 -1.56 2.02
C LEU A 19 2.61 -1.52 3.48
N CYS A 20 3.82 -1.99 3.80
CA CYS A 20 4.37 -1.91 5.16
C CYS A 20 4.94 -0.52 5.38
N VAL A 21 4.41 0.20 6.36
CA VAL A 21 4.83 1.56 6.68
C VAL A 21 5.09 1.68 8.17
N LYS A 22 6.20 2.32 8.52
CA LYS A 22 6.56 2.52 9.92
C LYS A 22 5.64 3.52 10.61
N SER A 23 5.42 3.32 11.91
CA SER A 23 4.78 4.32 12.74
C SER A 23 5.75 5.50 12.95
N PRO A 24 5.30 6.77 12.96
CA PRO A 24 3.90 7.21 12.90
C PRO A 24 3.36 7.41 11.47
N TYR A 25 4.15 7.14 10.45
CA TYR A 25 3.81 7.47 9.06
C TYR A 25 2.60 6.69 8.57
N ALA A 26 2.46 5.42 8.99
CA ALA A 26 1.31 4.62 8.60
C ALA A 26 0.00 5.28 9.04
N GLY A 27 -0.07 5.73 10.28
CA GLY A 27 -1.24 6.44 10.80
C GLY A 27 -1.52 7.73 10.05
N GLN A 28 -0.47 8.48 9.74
CA GLN A 28 -0.60 9.74 9.00
C GLN A 28 -1.16 9.52 7.59
N ILE A 29 -0.76 8.43 6.93
CA ILE A 29 -1.30 8.12 5.60
C ILE A 29 -2.79 7.84 5.68
N VAL A 30 -3.21 6.96 6.57
CA VAL A 30 -4.63 6.57 6.64
C VAL A 30 -5.52 7.68 7.19
N ASP A 31 -4.95 8.64 7.91
CA ASP A 31 -5.67 9.84 8.37
C ASP A 31 -5.69 10.94 7.31
N GLY A 32 -4.97 10.77 6.22
CA GLY A 32 -4.93 11.74 5.13
C GLY A 32 -3.99 12.91 5.34
N THR A 33 -3.23 12.94 6.42
CA THR A 33 -2.29 14.03 6.69
C THR A 33 -0.97 13.87 5.97
N LYS A 34 -0.61 12.63 5.60
CA LYS A 34 0.58 12.34 4.79
C LYS A 34 0.12 11.78 3.46
N THR A 35 0.42 12.51 2.37
CA THR A 35 0.01 12.14 1.01
C THR A 35 1.18 11.70 0.13
N GLU A 36 2.38 11.71 0.66
CA GLU A 36 3.59 11.34 -0.03
C GLU A 36 4.39 10.36 0.81
N GLU A 37 4.81 9.27 0.19
CA GLU A 37 5.63 8.25 0.84
C GLU A 37 6.95 8.15 0.08
N TYR A 38 8.07 8.35 0.78
CA TYR A 38 9.39 8.37 0.16
C TYR A 38 10.01 6.98 0.23
N ARG A 39 10.47 6.49 -0.91
CA ARG A 39 11.07 5.15 -1.05
C ARG A 39 12.29 5.21 -1.96
N SER A 40 13.18 4.23 -1.81
CA SER A 40 14.37 4.13 -2.65
C SER A 40 14.11 3.45 -3.99
N THR A 41 12.93 2.89 -4.18
CA THR A 41 12.56 2.19 -5.41
C THR A 41 11.26 2.75 -5.98
N ALA A 42 11.11 2.62 -7.30
CA ALA A 42 9.87 2.95 -7.96
C ALA A 42 8.83 1.85 -7.73
N THR A 43 7.57 2.19 -7.99
CA THR A 43 6.49 1.21 -8.01
C THR A 43 5.61 1.44 -9.23
N ARG A 44 5.14 0.35 -9.82
CA ARG A 44 4.12 0.37 -10.88
C ARG A 44 2.73 0.10 -10.34
N ILE A 45 2.63 -0.25 -9.07
CA ILE A 45 1.35 -0.54 -8.45
C ILE A 45 0.51 0.73 -8.42
N ARG A 46 -0.75 0.61 -8.85
CA ARG A 46 -1.72 1.71 -8.85
C ARG A 46 -3.06 1.19 -8.36
N GLY A 47 -3.82 2.07 -7.72
CA GLY A 47 -5.13 1.74 -7.20
C GLY A 47 -5.13 1.60 -5.70
N LYS A 48 -6.15 0.94 -5.18
CA LYS A 48 -6.33 0.79 -3.74
C LYS A 48 -5.27 -0.14 -3.16
N ILE A 49 -4.62 0.32 -2.11
CA ILE A 49 -3.65 -0.48 -1.33
C ILE A 49 -4.05 -0.44 0.14
N GLY A 50 -3.72 -1.51 0.86
CA GLY A 50 -3.81 -1.49 2.32
C GLY A 50 -2.58 -0.84 2.92
N ILE A 51 -2.72 -0.33 4.13
CA ILE A 51 -1.60 0.24 4.89
C ILE A 51 -1.41 -0.59 6.14
N ILE A 52 -0.25 -1.23 6.23
CA ILE A 52 0.15 -2.01 7.41
C ILE A 52 1.00 -1.10 8.30
N GLU A 53 0.68 -1.09 9.59
CA GLU A 53 1.58 -0.47 10.56
C GLU A 53 2.64 -1.51 10.92
N SER A 54 3.87 -1.26 10.47
CA SER A 54 4.96 -2.23 10.63
C SER A 54 5.14 -2.66 12.06
N GLY A 55 5.28 -3.96 12.29
CA GLY A 55 5.54 -4.54 13.60
C GLY A 55 4.29 -4.82 14.42
N THR A 56 3.10 -4.43 13.96
CA THR A 56 1.87 -4.63 14.74
C THR A 56 1.05 -5.84 14.31
N GLY A 57 1.30 -6.36 13.10
CA GLY A 57 0.49 -7.45 12.55
C GLY A 57 -0.91 -7.00 12.15
N THR A 58 -1.10 -5.69 11.86
CA THR A 58 -2.42 -5.19 11.48
C THR A 58 -2.36 -4.29 10.24
N VAL A 59 -3.41 -4.39 9.43
CA VAL A 59 -3.71 -3.43 8.38
C VAL A 59 -4.62 -2.38 9.01
N ILE A 60 -4.15 -1.14 9.08
CA ILE A 60 -4.86 -0.07 9.81
C ILE A 60 -5.77 0.76 8.92
N GLY A 61 -5.68 0.60 7.62
CA GLY A 61 -6.51 1.37 6.69
C GLY A 61 -6.10 1.12 5.26
N GLU A 62 -6.55 2.00 4.40
CA GLU A 62 -6.29 1.90 2.97
C GLU A 62 -6.12 3.28 2.36
N ALA A 63 -5.52 3.33 1.17
CA ALA A 63 -5.37 4.55 0.38
C ALA A 63 -5.29 4.18 -1.08
N GLU A 64 -5.38 5.16 -1.95
CA GLU A 64 -5.14 4.96 -3.37
C GLU A 64 -3.73 5.43 -3.72
N LEU A 65 -2.92 4.51 -4.24
CA LEU A 65 -1.61 4.82 -4.79
C LEU A 65 -1.82 5.21 -6.25
N TYR A 66 -1.65 6.49 -6.58
CA TYR A 66 -2.06 6.97 -7.90
C TYR A 66 -0.89 7.46 -8.77
N ASP A 67 0.28 7.66 -8.20
CA ASP A 67 1.43 8.11 -8.98
C ASP A 67 2.74 7.82 -8.26
N CYS A 68 3.83 7.84 -9.02
CA CYS A 68 5.17 7.64 -8.49
C CYS A 68 6.12 8.55 -9.28
N THR A 69 6.83 9.43 -8.60
CA THR A 69 7.74 10.40 -9.20
C THR A 69 9.17 10.10 -8.81
N LYS A 70 10.07 10.05 -9.79
CA LYS A 70 11.49 9.90 -9.53
C LYS A 70 12.08 11.26 -9.16
N LEU A 71 12.72 11.33 -8.01
CA LEU A 71 13.39 12.55 -7.53
C LEU A 71 14.90 12.50 -7.72
N GLY A 72 15.48 11.31 -7.70
CA GLY A 72 16.90 11.09 -7.85
C GLY A 72 17.17 9.63 -8.13
N GLU A 73 18.43 9.21 -8.15
CA GLU A 73 18.81 7.84 -8.52
C GLU A 73 18.20 6.79 -7.58
N TRP A 74 18.16 7.08 -6.29
CA TRP A 74 17.64 6.17 -5.29
C TRP A 74 16.55 6.84 -4.46
N GLU A 75 15.79 7.76 -5.09
CA GLU A 75 14.80 8.54 -4.37
C GLU A 75 13.55 8.70 -5.22
N TYR A 76 12.43 8.19 -4.67
CA TYR A 76 11.14 8.24 -5.33
C TYR A 76 10.11 8.69 -4.33
N VAL A 77 9.09 9.39 -4.81
CA VAL A 77 7.92 9.71 -4.01
C VAL A 77 6.72 8.97 -4.58
N TRP A 78 6.04 8.22 -3.72
CA TRP A 78 4.80 7.50 -4.05
C TRP A 78 3.65 8.36 -3.55
N HIS A 79 2.76 8.73 -4.45
CA HIS A 79 1.66 9.64 -4.16
C HIS A 79 0.42 8.86 -3.80
N VAL A 80 -0.16 9.16 -2.64
CA VAL A 80 -1.36 8.49 -2.13
C VAL A 80 -2.45 9.52 -1.86
N ARG A 81 -3.72 9.06 -1.99
CA ARG A 81 -4.89 9.89 -1.75
C ARG A 81 -6.07 9.01 -1.36
N ARG A 82 -7.21 9.62 -1.07
CA ARG A 82 -8.46 8.90 -0.74
C ARG A 82 -8.24 7.89 0.38
N ALA A 83 -7.52 8.35 1.40
CA ALA A 83 -7.18 7.50 2.54
C ALA A 83 -8.39 7.27 3.44
N ARG A 84 -8.42 6.09 4.05
CA ARG A 84 -9.45 5.72 5.01
C ARG A 84 -8.85 4.87 6.10
N ARG A 85 -8.97 5.33 7.34
CA ARG A 85 -8.60 4.51 8.50
C ARG A 85 -9.72 3.52 8.78
N TYR A 86 -9.37 2.27 9.04
CA TYR A 86 -10.36 1.28 9.43
C TYR A 86 -10.82 1.56 10.86
N ALA A 87 -12.13 1.46 11.09
CA ALA A 87 -12.68 1.54 12.45
C ALA A 87 -12.13 0.41 13.31
N LYS A 88 -11.91 -0.75 12.70
CA LYS A 88 -11.32 -1.91 13.38
C LYS A 88 -10.14 -2.40 12.54
N PRO A 89 -8.90 -2.29 13.03
CA PRO A 89 -7.74 -2.80 12.30
C PRO A 89 -7.89 -4.27 11.98
N ARG A 90 -7.46 -4.64 10.78
CA ARG A 90 -7.54 -6.01 10.29
C ARG A 90 -6.26 -6.77 10.67
N PRO A 91 -6.34 -7.78 11.54
CA PRO A 91 -5.15 -8.59 11.81
C PRO A 91 -4.80 -9.46 10.61
N TYR A 92 -3.51 -9.74 10.47
CA TYR A 92 -3.01 -10.63 9.43
C TYR A 92 -1.76 -11.33 9.94
N LYS A 93 -1.40 -12.43 9.27
CA LYS A 93 -0.15 -13.14 9.56
C LYS A 93 0.92 -12.62 8.61
N HIS A 94 1.99 -12.03 9.16
CA HIS A 94 3.05 -11.47 8.35
C HIS A 94 3.85 -12.59 7.68
N PRO A 95 3.94 -12.62 6.33
CA PRO A 95 4.73 -13.64 5.64
C PRO A 95 6.21 -13.46 5.93
N PHE A 96 6.91 -14.58 6.08
CA PHE A 96 8.35 -14.55 6.26
C PHE A 96 9.02 -13.86 5.06
N GLY A 97 9.91 -12.91 5.36
CA GLY A 97 10.68 -12.20 4.34
C GLY A 97 9.97 -11.03 3.64
N ALA A 98 8.70 -10.81 3.92
CA ALA A 98 7.99 -9.67 3.33
C ALA A 98 8.45 -8.38 3.99
N VAL A 99 8.94 -7.42 3.19
CA VAL A 99 9.50 -6.17 3.69
C VAL A 99 8.68 -4.96 3.24
N ILE A 100 8.30 -4.91 1.95
CA ILE A 100 7.60 -3.75 1.39
C ILE A 100 6.13 -4.05 1.22
N TRP A 101 5.82 -5.15 0.55
CA TRP A 101 4.45 -5.50 0.20
C TRP A 101 4.04 -6.82 0.81
N VAL A 102 2.81 -6.87 1.30
CA VAL A 102 2.15 -8.09 1.73
C VAL A 102 0.91 -8.27 0.87
N LYS A 103 0.75 -9.46 0.28
CA LYS A 103 -0.44 -9.80 -0.51
C LYS A 103 -1.40 -10.54 0.41
N LEU A 104 -2.57 -9.96 0.62
CA LEU A 104 -3.61 -10.57 1.43
C LEU A 104 -4.81 -10.92 0.55
N PRO A 105 -5.67 -11.84 0.99
CA PRO A 105 -6.94 -12.05 0.30
C PRO A 105 -7.75 -10.76 0.29
N ALA A 106 -8.45 -10.51 -0.79
CA ALA A 106 -9.40 -9.39 -0.84
C ALA A 106 -10.49 -9.63 0.21
N ALA A 107 -10.88 -8.56 0.89
CA ALA A 107 -11.89 -8.65 1.95
C ALA A 107 -13.28 -8.88 1.37
#